data_ab1de786d8eaa5bb6b60f3cc36e1e8ab
#
_entry.id   ab1de786d8eaa5bb6b60f3cc36e1e8ab
#
_cell.length_a   1.000
_cell.length_b   1.000
_cell.length_c   1.000
_cell.angle_alpha   90.00
_cell.angle_beta   90.00
_cell.angle_gamma   90.00
#
_symmetry.space_group_name_H-M   'P 1'
#
loop_
_entity.id
_entity.type
_entity.pdbx_description
1 polymer ?
#
loop_
_entity_poly.entity_id
_entity_poly.type
_entity_poly.pdbx_seq_one_letter_code
_entity_poly.pdbx_strand_id
1 'polypeptide(L)'
;MASMVCAAAALAADALAYEENRHPLAHPIHSGDRPQPPVVDPGPAGPAAPAPSDAIVLFDGSGFDNWQGHDGGEVPWDLVEDAMRVVPGSGDIRTRERFGDVQLYLEFKLDPESPGSGQQRSNSGVFFGPYEVQVLDSYENPTYPDGQAAAIYGQYPPLVNASRPPGEWQSYNIIYRAPRFEEGVAVESARLTVFHNNVLVQDNEPLIGPTSHQVRIHYRQHGDVRIRLQDHEDDPIQFRNIWIRELK
;
A
#
# COMPACT_ATOMS: atom_id res chain seq x y z
N MET A 1 29.17 24.16 16.97
CA MET A 1 27.83 23.98 17.56
C MET A 1 26.73 24.77 16.84
N ALA A 2 26.92 26.04 16.47
CA ALA A 2 25.90 26.83 15.75
C ALA A 2 25.47 26.24 14.39
N SER A 3 26.39 25.67 13.61
CA SER A 3 26.08 25.08 12.30
C SER A 3 25.19 23.82 12.36
N MET A 4 25.34 23.00 13.40
CA MET A 4 24.48 21.82 13.61
C MET A 4 23.05 22.18 14.05
N VAL A 5 22.89 23.23 14.85
CA VAL A 5 21.59 23.71 15.32
C VAL A 5 20.78 24.32 14.17
N CYS A 6 21.44 25.08 13.26
CA CYS A 6 20.77 25.63 12.09
C CYS A 6 20.33 24.55 11.09
N ALA A 7 21.14 23.50 10.89
CA ALA A 7 20.78 22.39 10.00
C ALA A 7 19.59 21.58 10.54
N ALA A 8 19.57 21.31 11.85
CA ALA A 8 18.46 20.60 12.49
C ALA A 8 17.15 21.41 12.46
N ALA A 9 17.23 22.72 12.62
CA ALA A 9 16.05 23.61 12.54
C ALA A 9 15.50 23.71 11.10
N ALA A 10 16.36 23.72 10.08
CA ALA A 10 15.94 23.71 8.68
C ALA A 10 15.25 22.40 8.31
N LEU A 11 15.84 21.25 8.68
CA LEU A 11 15.25 19.93 8.45
C LEU A 11 13.88 19.76 9.15
N ALA A 12 13.73 20.31 10.36
CA ALA A 12 12.45 20.30 11.06
C ALA A 12 11.40 21.19 10.40
N ALA A 13 11.78 22.35 9.85
CA ALA A 13 10.88 23.22 9.10
C ALA A 13 10.42 22.60 7.78
N ASP A 14 11.33 21.94 7.05
CA ASP A 14 11.00 21.23 5.82
C ASP A 14 10.08 20.03 6.07
N ALA A 15 10.29 19.30 7.17
CA ALA A 15 9.42 18.19 7.56
C ALA A 15 8.00 18.67 7.93
N LEU A 16 7.88 19.77 8.67
CA LEU A 16 6.57 20.37 9.01
C LEU A 16 5.86 20.89 7.75
N ALA A 17 6.57 21.55 6.84
CA ALA A 17 6.01 22.02 5.58
C ALA A 17 5.56 20.85 4.69
N TYR A 18 6.27 19.72 4.71
CA TYR A 18 5.85 18.51 4.00
C TYR A 18 4.55 17.96 4.59
N GLU A 19 4.47 17.82 5.92
CA GLU A 19 3.30 17.29 6.63
C GLU A 19 2.03 18.11 6.35
N GLU A 20 2.12 19.44 6.41
CA GLU A 20 1.00 20.34 6.10
C GLU A 20 0.50 20.19 4.65
N ASN A 21 1.38 19.85 3.71
CA ASN A 21 1.05 19.67 2.30
C ASN A 21 0.58 18.25 1.92
N ARG A 22 0.63 17.28 2.85
CA ARG A 22 0.17 15.92 2.61
C ARG A 22 -1.34 15.77 2.57
N HIS A 23 -2.08 16.69 3.20
CA HIS A 23 -3.54 16.58 3.26
C HIS A 23 -4.16 16.42 1.88
N PRO A 24 -5.11 15.46 1.67
CA PRO A 24 -5.62 15.11 0.35
C PRO A 24 -6.31 16.27 -0.39
N LEU A 25 -6.77 17.29 0.34
CA LEU A 25 -7.41 18.47 -0.25
C LEU A 25 -6.46 19.65 -0.45
N ALA A 26 -5.19 19.53 -0.04
CA ALA A 26 -4.20 20.61 -0.24
C ALA A 26 -3.81 20.78 -1.71
N HIS A 27 -3.91 19.70 -2.50
CA HIS A 27 -3.58 19.69 -3.92
C HIS A 27 -4.60 18.92 -4.75
N PRO A 28 -4.68 19.16 -6.07
CA PRO A 28 -5.36 18.24 -6.99
C PRO A 28 -4.78 16.83 -6.89
N ILE A 29 -5.58 15.82 -7.23
CA ILE A 29 -5.10 14.44 -7.34
C ILE A 29 -3.96 14.41 -8.36
N HIS A 30 -2.88 13.71 -8.03
CA HIS A 30 -1.69 13.53 -8.86
C HIS A 30 -0.98 14.83 -9.28
N SER A 31 -1.13 15.87 -8.47
CA SER A 31 -0.41 17.12 -8.73
C SER A 31 1.10 16.94 -8.61
N GLY A 32 1.82 17.32 -9.66
CA GLY A 32 3.29 17.40 -9.64
C GLY A 32 3.85 18.50 -8.72
N ASP A 33 3.00 19.45 -8.29
CA ASP A 33 3.39 20.52 -7.37
C ASP A 33 3.44 20.07 -5.90
N ARG A 34 2.96 18.87 -5.60
CA ARG A 34 3.13 18.31 -4.25
C ARG A 34 4.60 18.04 -3.97
N PRO A 35 5.09 18.36 -2.77
CA PRO A 35 6.45 17.99 -2.38
C PRO A 35 6.62 16.47 -2.38
N GLN A 36 7.80 16.02 -2.84
CA GLN A 36 8.15 14.61 -2.81
C GLN A 36 8.40 14.14 -1.38
N PRO A 37 8.02 12.90 -1.01
CA PRO A 37 8.33 12.37 0.31
C PRO A 37 9.85 12.26 0.50
N PRO A 38 10.38 12.66 1.67
CA PRO A 38 11.79 12.47 1.99
C PRO A 38 12.18 11.00 1.87
N VAL A 39 13.36 10.71 1.33
CA VAL A 39 13.87 9.34 1.22
C VAL A 39 14.50 8.91 2.54
N VAL A 40 14.15 7.72 3.00
CA VAL A 40 14.72 7.08 4.18
C VAL A 40 15.23 5.69 3.81
N ASP A 41 16.47 5.39 4.12
CA ASP A 41 16.99 4.02 3.99
C ASP A 41 16.40 3.15 5.11
N PRO A 42 15.57 2.14 4.80
CA PRO A 42 14.98 1.25 5.79
C PRO A 42 15.94 0.16 6.29
N GLY A 43 17.19 0.18 5.84
CA GLY A 43 18.16 -0.87 6.06
C GLY A 43 17.86 -2.15 5.26
N PRO A 44 18.69 -3.19 5.42
CA PRO A 44 18.55 -4.43 4.66
C PRO A 44 17.25 -5.17 4.99
N ALA A 45 16.78 -5.99 4.04
CA ALA A 45 15.65 -6.88 4.30
C ALA A 45 16.00 -7.84 5.45
N GLY A 46 15.16 -7.84 6.48
CA GLY A 46 15.25 -8.81 7.57
C GLY A 46 14.64 -10.17 7.17
N PRO A 47 14.70 -11.16 8.06
CA PRO A 47 13.95 -12.38 7.88
C PRO A 47 12.45 -12.07 7.84
N ALA A 48 11.70 -12.89 7.11
CA ALA A 48 10.25 -12.78 7.04
C ALA A 48 9.62 -12.78 8.44
N ALA A 49 8.71 -11.86 8.70
CA ALA A 49 8.00 -11.81 9.98
C ALA A 49 7.02 -12.98 10.09
N PRO A 50 7.15 -13.85 11.10
CA PRO A 50 6.24 -14.98 11.27
C PRO A 50 4.82 -14.47 11.59
N ALA A 51 3.81 -15.21 11.14
CA ALA A 51 2.43 -14.93 11.51
C ALA A 51 2.23 -15.09 13.03
N PRO A 52 1.59 -14.11 13.72
CA PRO A 52 1.18 -14.26 15.11
C PRO A 52 0.23 -15.46 15.30
N SER A 53 0.17 -16.01 16.51
CA SER A 53 -0.63 -17.22 16.80
C SER A 53 -2.14 -17.05 16.62
N ASP A 54 -2.63 -15.81 16.59
CA ASP A 54 -4.02 -15.43 16.37
C ASP A 54 -4.28 -14.90 14.95
N ALA A 55 -3.29 -14.99 14.06
CA ALA A 55 -3.44 -14.59 12.67
C ALA A 55 -4.03 -15.71 11.81
N ILE A 56 -4.78 -15.32 10.82
CA ILE A 56 -5.18 -16.16 9.69
C ILE A 56 -4.09 -16.05 8.64
N VAL A 57 -3.45 -17.18 8.30
CA VAL A 57 -2.47 -17.23 7.21
C VAL A 57 -3.22 -17.25 5.90
N LEU A 58 -3.06 -16.19 5.10
CA LEU A 58 -3.69 -16.07 3.78
C LEU A 58 -2.85 -16.72 2.68
N PHE A 59 -1.51 -16.71 2.84
CA PHE A 59 -0.59 -17.35 1.90
C PHE A 59 0.77 -17.61 2.56
N ASP A 60 1.20 -18.87 2.50
CA ASP A 60 2.48 -19.36 3.04
C ASP A 60 3.38 -20.07 2.00
N GLY A 61 3.03 -19.95 0.72
CA GLY A 61 3.72 -20.60 -0.37
C GLY A 61 3.13 -21.98 -0.75
N SER A 62 2.16 -22.52 -0.01
CA SER A 62 1.61 -23.87 -0.25
C SER A 62 0.51 -23.90 -1.33
N GLY A 63 -0.15 -22.76 -1.60
CA GLY A 63 -1.24 -22.69 -2.58
C GLY A 63 -2.16 -21.50 -2.39
N PHE A 64 -3.26 -21.48 -3.16
CA PHE A 64 -4.19 -20.36 -3.24
C PHE A 64 -5.52 -20.60 -2.51
N ASP A 65 -5.60 -21.45 -1.52
CA ASP A 65 -6.87 -21.88 -0.89
C ASP A 65 -7.71 -20.70 -0.36
N ASN A 66 -7.06 -19.66 0.13
CA ASN A 66 -7.72 -18.45 0.64
C ASN A 66 -8.01 -17.40 -0.44
N TRP A 67 -7.61 -17.66 -1.67
CA TRP A 67 -7.70 -16.70 -2.78
C TRP A 67 -8.62 -17.19 -3.90
N GLN A 68 -9.09 -16.27 -4.70
CA GLN A 68 -9.85 -16.51 -5.94
C GLN A 68 -9.54 -15.40 -6.94
N GLY A 69 -9.74 -15.70 -8.22
CA GLY A 69 -9.69 -14.70 -9.28
C GLY A 69 -10.73 -13.60 -9.07
N HIS A 70 -10.55 -12.49 -9.78
CA HIS A 70 -11.47 -11.34 -9.69
C HIS A 70 -12.93 -11.71 -10.00
N ASP A 71 -13.14 -12.61 -10.93
CA ASP A 71 -14.45 -13.14 -11.34
C ASP A 71 -15.03 -14.17 -10.34
N GLY A 72 -14.24 -14.62 -9.36
CA GLY A 72 -14.59 -15.65 -8.38
C GLY A 72 -14.15 -17.06 -8.78
N GLY A 73 -13.48 -17.20 -9.93
CA GLY A 73 -12.89 -18.44 -10.42
C GLY A 73 -11.57 -18.79 -9.73
N GLU A 74 -10.79 -19.66 -10.38
CA GLU A 74 -9.45 -20.03 -9.94
C GLU A 74 -8.50 -18.83 -10.01
N VAL A 75 -7.44 -18.85 -9.19
CA VAL A 75 -6.39 -17.83 -9.21
C VAL A 75 -5.57 -17.99 -10.49
N PRO A 76 -5.45 -16.96 -11.33
CA PRO A 76 -4.74 -17.06 -12.61
C PRO A 76 -3.24 -16.79 -12.48
N TRP A 77 -2.72 -16.60 -11.27
CA TRP A 77 -1.32 -16.27 -11.01
C TRP A 77 -0.47 -17.53 -10.82
N ASP A 78 0.83 -17.41 -11.07
CA ASP A 78 1.79 -18.49 -10.88
C ASP A 78 2.18 -18.66 -9.41
N LEU A 79 2.47 -19.91 -9.02
CA LEU A 79 3.20 -20.24 -7.80
C LEU A 79 4.67 -20.43 -8.15
N VAL A 80 5.57 -19.59 -7.64
CA VAL A 80 7.00 -19.61 -7.90
C VAL A 80 7.75 -19.67 -6.58
N GLU A 81 8.41 -20.79 -6.29
CA GLU A 81 9.03 -21.06 -4.98
C GLU A 81 8.02 -20.89 -3.83
N ASP A 82 8.23 -19.93 -2.92
CA ASP A 82 7.38 -19.60 -1.79
C ASP A 82 6.49 -18.36 -2.04
N ALA A 83 6.37 -17.92 -3.30
CA ALA A 83 5.67 -16.70 -3.67
C ALA A 83 4.59 -16.95 -4.74
N MET A 84 3.54 -16.16 -4.69
CA MET A 84 2.63 -15.97 -5.83
C MET A 84 3.18 -14.87 -6.73
N ARG A 85 3.14 -15.09 -8.04
CA ARG A 85 3.60 -14.14 -9.04
C ARG A 85 2.46 -13.74 -9.96
N VAL A 86 2.27 -12.45 -10.13
CA VAL A 86 1.35 -11.90 -11.12
C VAL A 86 1.68 -12.46 -12.50
N VAL A 87 0.68 -12.97 -13.20
CA VAL A 87 0.74 -13.24 -14.64
C VAL A 87 0.10 -12.05 -15.33
N PRO A 88 0.89 -11.20 -16.01
CA PRO A 88 0.40 -9.97 -16.59
C PRO A 88 -0.84 -10.14 -17.48
N GLY A 89 -1.85 -9.30 -17.27
CA GLY A 89 -3.10 -9.31 -18.01
C GLY A 89 -4.07 -10.43 -17.62
N SER A 90 -3.76 -11.22 -16.58
CA SER A 90 -4.64 -12.31 -16.13
C SER A 90 -5.75 -11.86 -15.18
N GLY A 91 -5.61 -10.65 -14.63
CA GLY A 91 -6.55 -10.03 -13.72
C GLY A 91 -6.17 -10.16 -12.24
N ASP A 92 -6.80 -9.32 -11.43
CA ASP A 92 -6.61 -9.25 -10.00
C ASP A 92 -7.01 -10.55 -9.29
N ILE A 93 -6.43 -10.76 -8.12
CA ILE A 93 -6.89 -11.79 -7.19
C ILE A 93 -7.44 -11.16 -5.92
N ARG A 94 -8.32 -11.87 -5.21
CA ARG A 94 -8.91 -11.40 -3.95
C ARG A 94 -9.12 -12.54 -2.96
N THR A 95 -9.16 -12.20 -1.68
CA THR A 95 -9.48 -13.20 -0.64
C THR A 95 -10.88 -13.76 -0.83
N ARG A 96 -11.10 -15.04 -0.46
CA ARG A 96 -12.45 -15.66 -0.41
C ARG A 96 -13.26 -15.07 0.72
N GLU A 97 -12.62 -14.84 1.86
CA GLU A 97 -13.24 -14.21 3.03
C GLU A 97 -13.28 -12.69 2.93
N ARG A 98 -14.11 -12.09 3.77
CA ARG A 98 -14.26 -10.65 3.93
C ARG A 98 -13.85 -10.27 5.34
N PHE A 99 -13.31 -9.08 5.49
CA PHE A 99 -12.73 -8.59 6.73
C PHE A 99 -13.21 -7.17 7.03
N GLY A 100 -13.41 -6.90 8.32
CA GLY A 100 -13.65 -5.57 8.87
C GLY A 100 -12.34 -4.88 9.26
N ASP A 101 -12.22 -4.52 10.54
CA ASP A 101 -11.00 -3.95 11.11
C ASP A 101 -9.90 -5.00 11.20
N VAL A 102 -8.74 -4.77 10.58
CA VAL A 102 -7.66 -5.76 10.51
C VAL A 102 -6.27 -5.16 10.57
N GLN A 103 -5.32 -6.01 10.92
CA GLN A 103 -3.90 -5.87 10.62
C GLN A 103 -3.55 -6.87 9.52
N LEU A 104 -3.04 -6.39 8.40
CA LEU A 104 -2.54 -7.18 7.29
C LEU A 104 -1.02 -7.03 7.20
N TYR A 105 -0.32 -8.15 7.09
CA TYR A 105 1.10 -8.18 6.74
C TYR A 105 1.27 -8.91 5.42
N LEU A 106 2.15 -8.41 4.58
CA LEU A 106 2.57 -9.07 3.35
C LEU A 106 3.98 -8.64 2.95
N GLU A 107 4.65 -9.50 2.21
CA GLU A 107 5.89 -9.17 1.53
C GLU A 107 5.67 -9.14 0.02
N PHE A 108 6.37 -8.23 -0.66
CA PHE A 108 6.33 -8.12 -2.12
C PHE A 108 7.72 -7.88 -2.68
N LYS A 109 7.92 -8.29 -3.93
CA LYS A 109 9.16 -8.08 -4.66
C LYS A 109 8.84 -7.58 -6.07
N LEU A 110 9.43 -6.43 -6.38
CA LEU A 110 9.30 -5.76 -7.68
C LEU A 110 10.27 -6.37 -8.68
N ASP A 111 9.89 -6.39 -9.96
CA ASP A 111 10.75 -6.90 -11.00
C ASP A 111 11.88 -5.90 -11.32
N PRO A 112 13.16 -6.28 -11.15
CA PRO A 112 14.28 -5.40 -11.48
C PRO A 112 14.42 -5.12 -12.98
N GLU A 113 13.80 -5.93 -13.83
CA GLU A 113 13.82 -5.78 -15.28
C GLU A 113 12.60 -5.02 -15.82
N SER A 114 11.69 -4.56 -14.93
CA SER A 114 10.50 -3.80 -15.35
C SER A 114 10.90 -2.53 -16.09
N PRO A 115 10.43 -2.36 -17.34
CA PRO A 115 10.75 -1.18 -18.14
C PRO A 115 9.96 0.05 -17.67
N GLY A 116 10.34 1.23 -18.16
CA GLY A 116 9.57 2.44 -17.95
C GLY A 116 10.04 3.29 -16.78
N SER A 117 9.19 4.19 -16.33
CA SER A 117 9.42 5.12 -15.24
C SER A 117 8.10 5.62 -14.64
N GLY A 118 8.18 6.19 -13.45
CA GLY A 118 6.98 6.68 -12.74
C GLY A 118 6.01 5.55 -12.48
N GLN A 119 4.75 5.72 -12.84
CA GLN A 119 3.69 4.74 -12.61
C GLN A 119 3.73 3.52 -13.55
N GLN A 120 4.59 3.53 -14.55
CA GLN A 120 4.75 2.45 -15.52
C GLN A 120 5.92 1.51 -15.18
N ARG A 121 6.49 1.59 -13.97
CA ARG A 121 7.59 0.74 -13.54
C ARG A 121 7.21 -0.03 -12.30
N SER A 122 6.96 -1.33 -12.46
CA SER A 122 6.56 -2.27 -11.39
C SER A 122 5.42 -1.73 -10.53
N ASN A 123 4.21 -1.74 -11.06
CA ASN A 123 3.00 -1.20 -10.43
C ASN A 123 2.03 -2.30 -10.00
N SER A 124 1.44 -2.15 -8.85
CA SER A 124 0.35 -2.97 -8.30
C SER A 124 -0.34 -2.21 -7.17
N GLY A 125 -1.29 -2.85 -6.49
CA GLY A 125 -1.99 -2.27 -5.35
C GLY A 125 -2.46 -3.32 -4.35
N VAL A 126 -2.49 -2.96 -3.08
CA VAL A 126 -3.14 -3.71 -2.00
C VAL A 126 -4.42 -3.00 -1.63
N PHE A 127 -5.55 -3.65 -1.86
CA PHE A 127 -6.85 -3.03 -1.67
C PHE A 127 -7.61 -3.61 -0.49
N PHE A 128 -8.19 -2.74 0.30
CA PHE A 128 -9.22 -3.02 1.29
C PHE A 128 -10.57 -2.59 0.69
N GLY A 129 -11.20 -3.49 -0.08
CA GLY A 129 -12.36 -3.14 -0.89
C GLY A 129 -12.07 -2.01 -1.88
N PRO A 130 -12.60 -0.79 -1.69
CA PRO A 130 -12.36 0.33 -2.59
C PRO A 130 -11.15 1.21 -2.19
N TYR A 131 -10.39 0.84 -1.17
CA TYR A 131 -9.29 1.65 -0.63
C TYR A 131 -7.95 0.99 -0.94
N GLU A 132 -7.08 1.72 -1.60
CA GLU A 132 -5.80 1.24 -2.12
C GLU A 132 -4.62 1.77 -1.32
N VAL A 133 -3.72 0.87 -0.95
CA VAL A 133 -2.33 1.18 -0.61
C VAL A 133 -1.47 0.80 -1.81
N GLN A 134 -0.83 1.80 -2.40
CA GLN A 134 -0.05 1.64 -3.62
C GLN A 134 1.16 0.72 -3.44
N VAL A 135 1.39 -0.14 -4.42
CA VAL A 135 2.65 -0.88 -4.64
C VAL A 135 3.28 -0.35 -5.91
N LEU A 136 4.49 0.17 -5.81
CA LEU A 136 5.20 0.77 -6.94
C LEU A 136 6.71 0.65 -6.71
N ASP A 137 7.48 0.55 -7.79
CA ASP A 137 8.90 0.82 -7.71
C ASP A 137 9.11 2.33 -7.54
N SER A 138 9.32 2.74 -6.29
CA SER A 138 9.63 4.13 -5.92
C SER A 138 11.09 4.36 -5.55
N TYR A 139 11.96 3.36 -5.76
CA TYR A 139 13.39 3.49 -5.57
C TYR A 139 14.00 4.26 -6.75
N GLU A 140 14.52 5.47 -6.48
CA GLU A 140 15.07 6.36 -7.52
C GLU A 140 14.14 6.53 -8.74
N ASN A 141 12.82 6.55 -8.48
CA ASN A 141 11.78 6.65 -9.50
C ASN A 141 10.73 7.70 -9.13
N PRO A 142 11.00 8.98 -9.41
CA PRO A 142 10.06 10.04 -9.09
C PRO A 142 8.79 9.94 -9.92
N THR A 143 7.65 10.12 -9.24
CA THR A 143 6.31 10.23 -9.82
C THR A 143 5.49 11.21 -9.00
N TYR A 144 4.19 11.34 -9.27
CA TYR A 144 3.34 12.13 -8.39
C TYR A 144 3.29 11.54 -6.98
N PRO A 145 3.45 12.36 -5.93
CA PRO A 145 3.69 11.87 -4.57
C PRO A 145 2.58 10.98 -4.00
N ASP A 146 1.32 11.26 -4.35
CA ASP A 146 0.14 10.48 -3.91
C ASP A 146 -0.11 9.20 -4.72
N GLY A 147 0.86 8.78 -5.53
CA GLY A 147 0.91 7.51 -6.23
C GLY A 147 2.23 6.76 -6.04
N GLN A 148 3.09 7.19 -5.12
CA GLN A 148 4.29 6.45 -4.75
C GLN A 148 3.98 5.21 -3.90
N ALA A 149 4.94 4.32 -3.73
CA ALA A 149 4.82 3.16 -2.83
C ALA A 149 4.29 3.58 -1.46
N ALA A 150 3.32 2.83 -0.94
CA ALA A 150 2.63 3.08 0.32
C ALA A 150 1.80 4.38 0.40
N ALA A 151 1.60 5.09 -0.72
CA ALA A 151 0.58 6.13 -0.77
C ALA A 151 -0.82 5.51 -0.55
N ILE A 152 -1.70 6.25 0.12
CA ILE A 152 -3.14 6.03 -0.01
C ILE A 152 -3.51 6.68 -1.35
N TYR A 153 -3.66 5.86 -2.40
CA TYR A 153 -3.63 6.28 -3.80
C TYR A 153 -4.57 7.44 -4.10
N GLY A 154 -4.02 8.51 -4.69
CA GLY A 154 -4.75 9.73 -5.01
C GLY A 154 -5.18 10.57 -3.80
N GLN A 155 -4.79 10.18 -2.57
CA GLN A 155 -5.14 10.90 -1.35
C GLN A 155 -3.92 11.38 -0.60
N TYR A 156 -3.23 10.49 0.10
CA TYR A 156 -2.09 10.84 0.95
C TYR A 156 -0.78 10.30 0.38
N PRO A 157 0.20 11.14 0.07
CA PRO A 157 1.57 10.68 -0.10
C PRO A 157 2.07 9.97 1.17
N PRO A 158 3.05 9.06 1.08
CA PRO A 158 3.68 8.52 2.28
C PRO A 158 4.45 9.60 3.04
N LEU A 159 4.58 9.47 4.36
CA LEU A 159 5.39 10.35 5.21
C LEU A 159 6.85 10.42 4.73
N VAL A 160 7.37 9.27 4.32
CA VAL A 160 8.71 9.11 3.74
C VAL A 160 8.68 8.00 2.69
N ASN A 161 9.59 8.05 1.72
CA ASN A 161 9.84 6.95 0.79
C ASN A 161 10.88 6.01 1.42
N ALA A 162 10.42 4.84 1.87
CA ALA A 162 11.24 3.78 2.48
C ALA A 162 11.43 2.58 1.53
N SER A 163 11.44 2.81 0.22
CA SER A 163 11.59 1.76 -0.79
C SER A 163 13.02 1.21 -0.81
N ARG A 164 13.13 -0.12 -0.95
CA ARG A 164 14.38 -0.80 -1.33
C ARG A 164 14.50 -0.90 -2.84
N PRO A 165 15.70 -1.16 -3.37
CA PRO A 165 15.87 -1.45 -4.80
C PRO A 165 14.93 -2.55 -5.30
N PRO A 166 14.46 -2.50 -6.56
CA PRO A 166 13.72 -3.60 -7.17
C PRO A 166 14.57 -4.88 -7.15
N GLY A 167 13.91 -6.04 -7.05
CA GLY A 167 14.55 -7.34 -6.84
C GLY A 167 14.76 -7.70 -5.38
N GLU A 168 14.69 -6.75 -4.45
CA GLU A 168 14.69 -7.02 -3.01
C GLU A 168 13.27 -7.20 -2.45
N TRP A 169 13.13 -8.08 -1.45
CA TRP A 169 11.87 -8.22 -0.73
C TRP A 169 11.58 -6.98 0.12
N GLN A 170 10.39 -6.48 -0.01
CA GLN A 170 9.83 -5.37 0.75
C GLN A 170 8.63 -5.85 1.56
N SER A 171 8.26 -5.14 2.60
CA SER A 171 7.12 -5.53 3.43
C SER A 171 6.18 -4.38 3.67
N TYR A 172 4.88 -4.69 3.70
CA TYR A 172 3.86 -3.83 4.29
C TYR A 172 3.29 -4.47 5.55
N ASN A 173 3.12 -3.67 6.58
CA ASN A 173 2.29 -3.96 7.74
C ASN A 173 1.22 -2.87 7.80
N ILE A 174 -0.03 -3.22 7.55
CA ILE A 174 -1.12 -2.28 7.35
C ILE A 174 -2.19 -2.52 8.41
N ILE A 175 -2.56 -1.47 9.14
CA ILE A 175 -3.73 -1.47 10.01
C ILE A 175 -4.85 -0.75 9.26
N TYR A 176 -5.91 -1.46 8.96
CA TYR A 176 -7.12 -0.93 8.36
C TYR A 176 -8.22 -0.88 9.39
N ARG A 177 -8.86 0.28 9.52
CA ARG A 177 -10.11 0.48 10.24
C ARG A 177 -11.21 0.78 9.24
N ALA A 178 -12.22 -0.07 9.23
CA ALA A 178 -13.36 0.06 8.32
C ALA A 178 -14.21 1.29 8.66
N PRO A 179 -14.81 1.94 7.67
CA PRO A 179 -15.73 3.06 7.94
C PRO A 179 -16.98 2.59 8.68
N ARG A 180 -17.57 3.47 9.45
CA ARG A 180 -18.86 3.22 10.09
C ARG A 180 -19.94 4.03 9.39
N PHE A 181 -21.11 3.40 9.21
CA PHE A 181 -22.22 4.02 8.51
C PHE A 181 -23.47 4.02 9.38
N GLU A 182 -24.19 5.13 9.36
CA GLU A 182 -25.53 5.26 9.92
C GLU A 182 -26.44 5.79 8.81
N GLU A 183 -27.55 5.09 8.57
CA GLU A 183 -28.55 5.45 7.53
C GLU A 183 -27.94 5.73 6.14
N GLY A 184 -26.88 4.99 5.76
CA GLY A 184 -26.19 5.15 4.49
C GLY A 184 -25.13 6.24 4.44
N VAL A 185 -24.95 7.00 5.52
CA VAL A 185 -23.94 8.07 5.64
C VAL A 185 -22.74 7.56 6.44
N ALA A 186 -21.53 7.84 5.97
CA ALA A 186 -20.32 7.54 6.72
C ALA A 186 -20.21 8.49 7.93
N VAL A 187 -20.36 7.95 9.13
CA VAL A 187 -20.20 8.69 10.40
C VAL A 187 -18.76 8.62 10.92
N GLU A 188 -18.04 7.57 10.57
CA GLU A 188 -16.60 7.45 10.75
C GLU A 188 -15.93 7.07 9.43
N SER A 189 -14.87 7.78 9.07
CA SER A 189 -14.06 7.47 7.89
C SER A 189 -13.28 6.17 8.08
N ALA A 190 -13.03 5.46 6.98
CA ALA A 190 -11.98 4.44 6.98
C ALA A 190 -10.63 5.07 7.36
N ARG A 191 -9.75 4.28 8.00
CA ARG A 191 -8.42 4.75 8.39
C ARG A 191 -7.37 3.73 8.03
N LEU A 192 -6.19 4.23 7.65
CA LEU A 192 -5.02 3.41 7.35
C LEU A 192 -3.80 3.87 8.15
N THR A 193 -3.13 2.91 8.78
CA THR A 193 -1.75 3.06 9.25
C THR A 193 -0.91 2.08 8.46
N VAL A 194 0.18 2.54 7.87
CA VAL A 194 1.05 1.71 7.02
C VAL A 194 2.50 1.83 7.48
N PHE A 195 3.13 0.69 7.69
CA PHE A 195 4.57 0.56 7.78
C PHE A 195 5.10 -0.06 6.50
N HIS A 196 6.02 0.61 5.84
CA HIS A 196 6.77 0.11 4.70
C HIS A 196 8.19 -0.21 5.15
N ASN A 197 8.61 -1.47 5.02
CA ASN A 197 9.92 -1.94 5.49
C ASN A 197 10.20 -1.57 6.97
N ASN A 198 9.19 -1.69 7.85
CA ASN A 198 9.18 -1.30 9.26
C ASN A 198 9.27 0.21 9.55
N VAL A 199 9.26 1.07 8.53
CA VAL A 199 9.19 2.53 8.67
C VAL A 199 7.73 2.95 8.61
N LEU A 200 7.27 3.77 9.57
CA LEU A 200 5.92 4.34 9.56
C LEU A 200 5.80 5.32 8.39
N VAL A 201 4.86 5.06 7.48
CA VAL A 201 4.66 5.86 6.26
C VAL A 201 3.25 6.43 6.12
N GLN A 202 2.28 5.88 6.85
CA GLN A 202 0.94 6.47 7.03
C GLN A 202 0.56 6.32 8.51
N ASP A 203 0.16 7.40 9.18
CA ASP A 203 -0.16 7.40 10.60
C ASP A 203 -1.65 7.65 10.84
N ASN A 204 -2.43 6.56 10.85
CA ASN A 204 -3.87 6.59 11.16
C ASN A 204 -4.66 7.61 10.29
N GLU A 205 -4.31 7.71 9.00
CA GLU A 205 -4.87 8.71 8.08
C GLU A 205 -6.37 8.45 7.82
N PRO A 206 -7.24 9.45 8.01
CA PRO A 206 -8.65 9.32 7.68
C PRO A 206 -8.85 9.46 6.17
N LEU A 207 -9.38 8.44 5.52
CA LEU A 207 -9.67 8.49 4.10
C LEU A 207 -10.84 9.43 3.82
N ILE A 208 -10.80 10.14 2.70
CA ILE A 208 -11.88 11.04 2.28
C ILE A 208 -12.93 10.35 1.38
N GLY A 209 -12.80 9.04 1.18
CA GLY A 209 -13.65 8.17 0.38
C GLY A 209 -12.83 7.08 -0.31
N PRO A 210 -13.42 6.31 -1.24
CA PRO A 210 -12.71 5.39 -2.11
C PRO A 210 -11.52 6.03 -2.83
N THR A 211 -10.45 5.27 -3.02
CA THR A 211 -9.31 5.69 -3.85
C THR A 211 -9.70 5.66 -5.32
N SER A 212 -9.14 6.56 -6.12
CA SER A 212 -9.43 6.66 -7.55
C SER A 212 -8.36 7.43 -8.29
N HIS A 213 -8.18 7.11 -9.57
CA HIS A 213 -7.10 7.69 -10.38
C HIS A 213 -7.21 9.21 -10.56
N GLN A 214 -8.38 9.76 -10.88
CA GLN A 214 -8.48 11.19 -11.25
C GLN A 214 -9.65 11.92 -10.60
N VAL A 215 -10.53 11.23 -9.92
CA VAL A 215 -11.74 11.82 -9.33
C VAL A 215 -11.87 11.45 -7.87
N ARG A 216 -12.36 12.38 -7.05
CA ARG A 216 -12.73 12.06 -5.67
C ARG A 216 -14.10 11.41 -5.65
N ILE A 217 -14.16 10.22 -5.03
CA ILE A 217 -15.40 9.45 -4.90
C ILE A 217 -15.90 9.58 -3.47
N HIS A 218 -17.17 9.90 -3.31
CA HIS A 218 -17.81 9.94 -2.00
C HIS A 218 -18.02 8.53 -1.46
N TYR A 219 -18.02 8.41 -0.13
CA TYR A 219 -18.37 7.17 0.54
C TYR A 219 -19.70 6.60 0.04
N ARG A 220 -19.72 5.29 -0.13
CA ARG A 220 -20.92 4.49 -0.31
C ARG A 220 -20.92 3.41 0.75
N GLN A 221 -22.06 3.19 1.39
CA GLN A 221 -22.17 2.17 2.43
C GLN A 221 -21.74 0.81 1.90
N HIS A 222 -20.88 0.15 2.67
CA HIS A 222 -20.46 -1.24 2.45
C HIS A 222 -20.24 -1.91 3.81
N GLY A 223 -20.28 -3.22 3.85
CA GLY A 223 -19.86 -4.04 4.98
C GLY A 223 -18.37 -4.42 4.87
N ASP A 224 -18.04 -5.56 5.46
CA ASP A 224 -16.70 -6.15 5.38
C ASP A 224 -16.24 -6.32 3.93
N VAL A 225 -14.95 -6.14 3.71
CA VAL A 225 -14.35 -6.09 2.39
C VAL A 225 -13.40 -7.27 2.13
N ARG A 226 -13.19 -7.60 0.87
CA ARG A 226 -12.12 -8.52 0.46
C ARG A 226 -10.81 -7.76 0.35
N ILE A 227 -9.72 -8.42 0.73
CA ILE A 227 -8.38 -7.95 0.37
C ILE A 227 -8.15 -8.34 -1.09
N ARG A 228 -7.63 -7.42 -1.89
CA ARG A 228 -7.36 -7.63 -3.30
C ARG A 228 -5.92 -7.23 -3.61
N LEU A 229 -5.26 -8.03 -4.43
CA LEU A 229 -3.95 -7.72 -5.02
C LEU A 229 -4.16 -7.48 -6.52
N GLN A 230 -3.55 -6.43 -7.03
CA GLN A 230 -3.77 -5.96 -8.39
C GLN A 230 -2.79 -6.57 -9.37
N ASP A 231 -3.31 -6.95 -10.53
CA ASP A 231 -2.57 -7.14 -11.78
C ASP A 231 -2.62 -5.83 -12.56
N HIS A 232 -1.49 -5.14 -12.65
CA HIS A 232 -1.39 -3.85 -13.35
C HIS A 232 -0.48 -3.98 -14.57
N GLU A 233 -1.08 -3.86 -15.75
CA GLU A 233 -0.38 -3.88 -17.04
C GLU A 233 0.58 -5.09 -17.21
N ASP A 234 1.87 -4.86 -17.42
CA ASP A 234 2.87 -5.88 -17.74
C ASP A 234 3.82 -6.20 -16.56
N ASP A 235 3.40 -5.96 -15.33
CA ASP A 235 4.27 -6.01 -14.14
C ASP A 235 4.18 -7.34 -13.35
N PRO A 236 5.15 -8.29 -13.50
CA PRO A 236 5.10 -9.60 -12.84
C PRO A 236 5.58 -9.55 -11.39
N ILE A 237 4.92 -8.76 -10.57
CA ILE A 237 5.25 -8.60 -9.15
C ILE A 237 5.01 -9.91 -8.38
N GLN A 238 5.85 -10.18 -7.38
CA GLN A 238 5.71 -11.33 -6.51
C GLN A 238 5.23 -10.92 -5.12
N PHE A 239 4.37 -11.76 -4.52
CA PHE A 239 3.89 -11.60 -3.16
C PHE A 239 4.10 -12.88 -2.37
N ARG A 240 4.42 -12.76 -1.06
CA ARG A 240 4.57 -13.91 -0.16
C ARG A 240 4.27 -13.56 1.29
N ASN A 241 4.26 -14.56 2.16
CA ASN A 241 4.13 -14.42 3.61
C ASN A 241 2.99 -13.45 3.99
N ILE A 242 1.77 -13.80 3.55
CA ILE A 242 0.59 -12.96 3.74
C ILE A 242 -0.24 -13.49 4.90
N TRP A 243 -0.44 -12.68 5.93
CA TRP A 243 -1.31 -13.03 7.04
C TRP A 243 -2.13 -11.83 7.50
N ILE A 244 -3.26 -12.11 8.12
CA ILE A 244 -4.21 -11.09 8.58
C ILE A 244 -4.68 -11.41 10.00
N ARG A 245 -4.88 -10.38 10.82
CA ARG A 245 -5.48 -10.47 12.15
C ARG A 245 -6.70 -9.57 12.21
N GLU A 246 -7.81 -10.09 12.70
CA GLU A 246 -8.98 -9.28 13.02
C GLU A 246 -8.72 -8.46 14.29
N LEU A 247 -9.08 -7.19 14.26
CA LEU A 247 -8.94 -6.26 15.37
C LEU A 247 -10.29 -6.06 16.04
N LYS A 248 -10.35 -6.36 17.32
CA LYS A 248 -11.56 -6.23 18.14
C LYS A 248 -11.68 -4.82 18.71
#